data_1df2ac74f6dc75983e5cdd972a522f54
#
_entry.id   1df2ac74f6dc75983e5cdd972a522f54
#
_cell.length_a   1.000
_cell.length_b   1.000
_cell.length_c   1.000
_cell.angle_alpha   90.00
_cell.angle_beta   90.00
_cell.angle_gamma   90.00
#
_symmetry.space_group_name_H-M   'P 1'
#
loop_
_entity.id
_entity.type
_entity.pdbx_description
1 polymer ?
#
loop_
_entity_poly.entity_id
_entity_poly.type
_entity_poly.pdbx_seq_one_letter_code
_entity_poly.pdbx_strand_id
1 'polypeptide(L)'
;MTRRLIVEPRGLASARLRILVPVLSVLAALVVGGLFLAITGENPLDVYGKMLDAAFGSANGVSNTLISATPLILTGVAAALAFKMLVWNIGGEGQFIMGAVFASGIAIWLGPGAPSWVAIPAVIVAGGVGGAVWASVAAVPRVYLGTNEIITTLMLNFIALSFMNFLIFGSSSPWRDPAVSTFPSGRPIPDTAKLPEFFKRLDIGIFIAIALAVAAWWLIGKTRWGFAVRVVGDSAATARYAGIRVSKKILVVFLLSGAAAGFAGALYVAGPVGALDPRSLDLGLGFTGIIVAALAGLHLLAVIPIAILMGALNNAGPALQSIGVPAATVTMLQGAILIFAVAGEFFIRHRIRLPRREPVSVEMPDGVEPA
;
A
#
# COMPACT_ATOMS: atom_id res chain seq x y z
N MET A 1 9.63 -9.88 -43.71
CA MET A 1 9.69 -8.52 -43.13
C MET A 1 8.94 -8.50 -41.79
N THR A 2 9.65 -8.49 -40.69
CA THR A 2 9.09 -8.46 -39.33
C THR A 2 8.52 -7.06 -39.06
N ARG A 3 7.19 -6.97 -38.93
CA ARG A 3 6.52 -5.72 -38.51
C ARG A 3 6.97 -5.38 -37.09
N ARG A 4 7.85 -4.41 -36.94
CA ARG A 4 8.21 -3.90 -35.60
C ARG A 4 7.05 -3.08 -35.05
N LEU A 5 6.51 -3.49 -33.89
CA LEU A 5 5.56 -2.71 -33.13
C LEU A 5 6.23 -1.41 -32.68
N ILE A 6 5.57 -0.29 -32.93
CA ILE A 6 6.05 1.04 -32.50
C ILE A 6 5.34 1.36 -31.18
N VAL A 7 6.12 1.53 -30.12
CA VAL A 7 5.63 1.96 -28.80
C VAL A 7 5.88 3.45 -28.67
N GLU A 8 4.81 4.25 -28.67
CA GLU A 8 4.88 5.71 -28.53
C GLU A 8 4.39 6.14 -27.16
N PRO A 9 5.05 7.11 -26.50
CA PRO A 9 4.51 7.71 -25.29
C PRO A 9 3.15 8.34 -25.60
N ARG A 10 2.17 8.05 -24.75
CA ARG A 10 0.86 8.68 -24.85
C ARG A 10 0.93 9.98 -24.04
N GLY A 11 0.50 11.10 -24.60
CA GLY A 11 0.32 12.34 -23.84
C GLY A 11 -0.68 12.16 -22.69
N LEU A 12 -1.58 13.07 -22.45
CA LEU A 12 -2.57 12.94 -21.36
C LEU A 12 -3.54 11.77 -21.65
N ALA A 13 -3.52 10.76 -20.76
CA ALA A 13 -4.49 9.66 -20.83
C ALA A 13 -5.90 10.18 -20.51
N SER A 14 -6.91 9.73 -21.25
CA SER A 14 -8.31 10.10 -21.01
C SER A 14 -8.77 9.60 -19.63
N ALA A 15 -9.70 10.34 -19.01
CA ALA A 15 -10.28 9.95 -17.71
C ALA A 15 -10.90 8.54 -17.75
N ARG A 16 -11.48 8.14 -18.89
CA ARG A 16 -12.04 6.78 -19.10
C ARG A 16 -10.98 5.69 -19.00
N LEU A 17 -9.80 5.90 -19.59
CA LEU A 17 -8.70 4.92 -19.53
C LEU A 17 -8.17 4.76 -18.09
N ARG A 18 -8.11 5.83 -17.32
CA ARG A 18 -7.64 5.80 -15.92
C ARG A 18 -8.56 4.99 -15.01
N ILE A 19 -9.83 4.84 -15.36
CA ILE A 19 -10.79 4.03 -14.60
C ILE A 19 -10.89 2.62 -15.20
N LEU A 20 -10.95 2.51 -16.53
CA LEU A 20 -11.17 1.23 -17.21
C LEU A 20 -9.98 0.27 -17.04
N VAL A 21 -8.75 0.78 -17.10
CA VAL A 21 -7.55 -0.07 -17.01
C VAL A 21 -7.43 -0.77 -15.65
N PRO A 22 -7.54 -0.11 -14.49
CA PRO A 22 -7.56 -0.81 -13.21
C PRO A 22 -8.67 -1.86 -13.10
N VAL A 23 -9.88 -1.54 -13.57
CA VAL A 23 -10.99 -2.50 -13.58
C VAL A 23 -10.66 -3.73 -14.43
N LEU A 24 -10.17 -3.53 -15.65
CA LEU A 24 -9.74 -4.62 -16.53
C LEU A 24 -8.58 -5.42 -15.95
N SER A 25 -7.66 -4.77 -15.22
CA SER A 25 -6.55 -5.45 -14.54
C SER A 25 -7.06 -6.40 -13.46
N VAL A 26 -8.02 -5.97 -12.65
CA VAL A 26 -8.66 -6.83 -11.63
C VAL A 26 -9.41 -7.99 -12.31
N LEU A 27 -10.20 -7.70 -13.34
CA LEU A 27 -10.93 -8.75 -14.07
C LEU A 27 -9.99 -9.78 -14.70
N ALA A 28 -8.88 -9.33 -15.31
CA ALA A 28 -7.87 -10.22 -15.88
C ALA A 28 -7.23 -11.11 -14.81
N ALA A 29 -6.92 -10.54 -13.63
CA ALA A 29 -6.40 -11.28 -12.50
C ALA A 29 -7.40 -12.34 -11.99
N LEU A 30 -8.69 -11.99 -11.91
CA LEU A 30 -9.74 -12.94 -11.53
C LEU A 30 -9.90 -14.06 -12.57
N VAL A 31 -9.80 -13.75 -13.87
CA VAL A 31 -9.82 -14.78 -14.93
C VAL A 31 -8.65 -15.74 -14.79
N VAL A 32 -7.43 -15.23 -14.62
CA VAL A 32 -6.24 -16.07 -14.44
C VAL A 32 -6.32 -16.87 -13.14
N GLY A 33 -6.76 -16.26 -12.05
CA GLY A 33 -7.00 -16.95 -10.77
C GLY A 33 -8.08 -18.03 -10.89
N GLY A 34 -9.16 -17.74 -11.64
CA GLY A 34 -10.22 -18.72 -11.92
C GLY A 34 -9.73 -19.91 -12.76
N LEU A 35 -8.89 -19.67 -13.75
CA LEU A 35 -8.24 -20.73 -14.51
C LEU A 35 -7.36 -21.61 -13.63
N PHE A 36 -6.60 -21.00 -12.73
CA PHE A 36 -5.79 -21.73 -11.76
C PHE A 36 -6.66 -22.60 -10.84
N LEU A 37 -7.75 -22.04 -10.27
CA LEU A 37 -8.71 -22.78 -9.45
C LEU A 37 -9.31 -23.96 -10.21
N ALA A 38 -9.71 -23.75 -11.47
CA ALA A 38 -10.25 -24.83 -12.31
C ALA A 38 -9.23 -25.96 -12.55
N ILE A 39 -7.95 -25.62 -12.75
CA ILE A 39 -6.87 -26.61 -12.93
C ILE A 39 -6.63 -27.40 -11.63
N THR A 40 -6.80 -26.75 -10.46
CA THR A 40 -6.67 -27.44 -9.16
C THR A 40 -7.91 -28.25 -8.75
N GLY A 41 -8.94 -28.29 -9.58
CA GLY A 41 -10.17 -29.05 -9.35
C GLY A 41 -11.27 -28.30 -8.59
N GLU A 42 -11.06 -27.01 -8.30
CA GLU A 42 -12.02 -26.15 -7.61
C GLU A 42 -12.94 -25.44 -8.62
N ASN A 43 -14.20 -25.22 -8.24
CA ASN A 43 -15.11 -24.40 -9.05
C ASN A 43 -14.85 -22.92 -8.79
N PRO A 44 -14.34 -22.13 -9.78
CA PRO A 44 -14.03 -20.72 -9.57
C PRO A 44 -15.22 -19.87 -9.13
N LEU A 45 -16.43 -20.18 -9.63
CA LEU A 45 -17.63 -19.42 -9.31
C LEU A 45 -18.05 -19.61 -7.85
N ASP A 46 -17.95 -20.83 -7.34
CA ASP A 46 -18.25 -21.15 -5.94
C ASP A 46 -17.23 -20.50 -5.01
N VAL A 47 -15.94 -20.55 -5.37
CA VAL A 47 -14.86 -19.90 -4.61
C VAL A 47 -15.06 -18.40 -4.57
N TYR A 48 -15.29 -17.74 -5.70
CA TYR A 48 -15.52 -16.29 -5.75
C TYR A 48 -16.85 -15.89 -5.07
N GLY A 49 -17.89 -16.72 -5.20
CA GLY A 49 -19.15 -16.52 -4.47
C GLY A 49 -18.94 -16.51 -2.96
N LYS A 50 -18.17 -17.48 -2.44
CA LYS A 50 -17.82 -17.55 -1.01
C LYS A 50 -16.93 -16.41 -0.55
N MET A 51 -16.00 -15.93 -1.40
CA MET A 51 -15.20 -14.76 -1.09
C MET A 51 -16.09 -13.51 -0.94
N LEU A 52 -17.04 -13.29 -1.83
CA LEU A 52 -17.97 -12.18 -1.76
C LEU A 52 -18.90 -12.28 -0.55
N ASP A 53 -19.40 -13.48 -0.25
CA ASP A 53 -20.24 -13.72 0.93
C ASP A 53 -19.46 -13.49 2.23
N ALA A 54 -18.25 -13.97 2.34
CA ALA A 54 -17.36 -13.73 3.48
C ALA A 54 -17.07 -12.24 3.69
N ALA A 55 -16.90 -11.48 2.60
CA ALA A 55 -16.58 -10.06 2.66
C ALA A 55 -17.81 -9.18 2.95
N PHE A 56 -18.96 -9.49 2.36
CA PHE A 56 -20.13 -8.60 2.32
C PHE A 56 -21.46 -9.26 2.69
N GLY A 57 -21.52 -10.59 2.81
CA GLY A 57 -22.76 -11.34 3.06
C GLY A 57 -23.29 -11.21 4.50
N SER A 58 -22.53 -10.64 5.42
CA SER A 58 -22.93 -10.43 6.81
C SER A 58 -22.38 -9.14 7.40
N ALA A 59 -23.00 -8.63 8.48
CA ALA A 59 -22.52 -7.47 9.21
C ALA A 59 -21.10 -7.69 9.78
N ASN A 60 -20.78 -8.93 10.18
CA ASN A 60 -19.42 -9.29 10.62
C ASN A 60 -18.44 -9.30 9.45
N GLY A 61 -18.84 -9.81 8.27
CA GLY A 61 -18.05 -9.79 7.04
C GLY A 61 -17.67 -8.38 6.63
N VAL A 62 -18.65 -7.46 6.61
CA VAL A 62 -18.42 -6.04 6.31
C VAL A 62 -17.49 -5.41 7.35
N SER A 63 -17.72 -5.66 8.64
CA SER A 63 -16.85 -5.16 9.72
C SER A 63 -15.39 -5.63 9.52
N ASN A 64 -15.17 -6.92 9.32
CA ASN A 64 -13.83 -7.49 9.13
C ASN A 64 -13.16 -6.97 7.85
N THR A 65 -13.92 -6.78 6.78
CA THR A 65 -13.43 -6.17 5.54
C THR A 65 -12.93 -4.76 5.77
N LEU A 66 -13.67 -3.93 6.51
CA LEU A 66 -13.27 -2.56 6.83
C LEU A 66 -12.10 -2.51 7.83
N ILE A 67 -12.04 -3.43 8.79
CA ILE A 67 -10.89 -3.60 9.69
C ILE A 67 -9.62 -3.89 8.86
N SER A 68 -9.70 -4.84 7.92
CA SER A 68 -8.57 -5.16 7.04
C SER A 68 -8.22 -4.03 6.08
N ALA A 69 -9.20 -3.23 5.65
CA ALA A 69 -8.98 -2.07 4.78
C ALA A 69 -8.29 -0.90 5.49
N THR A 70 -8.51 -0.72 6.80
CA THR A 70 -7.98 0.42 7.58
C THR A 70 -6.46 0.59 7.43
N PRO A 71 -5.61 -0.41 7.72
CA PRO A 71 -4.18 -0.28 7.51
C PRO A 71 -3.80 -0.15 6.03
N LEU A 72 -4.56 -0.77 5.10
CA LEU A 72 -4.30 -0.72 3.67
C LEU A 72 -4.56 0.67 3.07
N ILE A 73 -5.50 1.45 3.61
CA ILE A 73 -5.69 2.85 3.24
C ILE A 73 -4.41 3.63 3.52
N LEU A 74 -3.84 3.49 4.69
CA LEU A 74 -2.68 4.28 5.10
C LEU A 74 -1.37 3.80 4.47
N THR A 75 -1.14 2.50 4.33
CA THR A 75 0.01 1.95 3.61
C THR A 75 -0.07 2.25 2.11
N GLY A 76 -1.28 2.25 1.53
CA GLY A 76 -1.54 2.69 0.17
C GLY A 76 -1.26 4.19 -0.02
N VAL A 77 -1.68 5.04 0.92
CA VAL A 77 -1.33 6.47 0.95
C VAL A 77 0.17 6.66 1.07
N ALA A 78 0.84 5.90 1.94
CA ALA A 78 2.29 5.94 2.13
C ALA A 78 3.04 5.67 0.81
N ALA A 79 2.69 4.57 0.12
CA ALA A 79 3.27 4.22 -1.17
C ALA A 79 2.95 5.28 -2.25
N ALA A 80 1.70 5.73 -2.34
CA ALA A 80 1.29 6.73 -3.32
C ALA A 80 1.99 8.08 -3.13
N LEU A 81 2.25 8.51 -1.89
CA LEU A 81 3.00 9.74 -1.60
C LEU A 81 4.43 9.67 -2.12
N ALA A 82 5.15 8.58 -1.84
CA ALA A 82 6.52 8.40 -2.26
C ALA A 82 6.64 8.28 -3.79
N PHE A 83 5.81 7.44 -4.39
CA PHE A 83 5.86 7.16 -5.84
C PHE A 83 5.47 8.36 -6.71
N LYS A 84 4.69 9.31 -6.20
CA LYS A 84 4.44 10.59 -6.89
C LYS A 84 5.71 11.42 -7.14
N MET A 85 6.76 11.20 -6.38
CA MET A 85 8.05 11.85 -6.59
C MET A 85 9.07 10.95 -7.29
N LEU A 86 8.63 9.81 -7.84
CA LEU A 86 9.51 8.76 -8.40
C LEU A 86 10.55 8.27 -7.36
N VAL A 87 10.21 8.35 -6.09
CA VAL A 87 10.99 7.79 -4.99
C VAL A 87 10.35 6.47 -4.57
N TRP A 88 11.09 5.39 -4.72
CA TRP A 88 10.56 4.04 -4.50
C TRP A 88 10.75 3.61 -3.05
N ASN A 89 9.83 4.06 -2.17
CA ASN A 89 9.77 3.59 -0.80
C ASN A 89 9.05 2.24 -0.73
N ILE A 90 9.81 1.13 -0.78
CA ILE A 90 9.28 -0.24 -0.58
C ILE A 90 9.31 -0.62 0.90
N GLY A 91 9.75 0.29 1.78
CA GLY A 91 9.88 0.09 3.22
C GLY A 91 8.58 0.20 4.02
N GLY A 92 7.43 0.24 3.35
CA GLY A 92 6.13 0.42 4.01
C GLY A 92 5.82 -0.64 5.07
N GLU A 93 6.28 -1.90 4.86
CA GLU A 93 6.11 -2.98 5.84
C GLU A 93 6.91 -2.71 7.12
N GLY A 94 8.21 -2.40 6.99
CA GLY A 94 9.04 -2.10 8.15
C GLY A 94 8.59 -0.83 8.89
N GLN A 95 8.12 0.19 8.16
CA GLN A 95 7.58 1.42 8.73
C GLN A 95 6.26 1.16 9.49
N PHE A 96 5.40 0.27 8.98
CA PHE A 96 4.21 -0.23 9.65
C PHE A 96 4.55 -0.97 10.95
N ILE A 97 5.48 -1.93 10.89
CA ILE A 97 5.95 -2.69 12.05
C ILE A 97 6.55 -1.76 13.11
N MET A 98 7.43 -0.83 12.72
CA MET A 98 8.03 0.11 13.67
C MET A 98 7.00 1.09 14.24
N GLY A 99 5.99 1.46 13.45
CA GLY A 99 4.83 2.19 13.95
C GLY A 99 4.09 1.42 15.04
N ALA A 100 3.86 0.12 14.85
CA ALA A 100 3.25 -0.77 15.84
C ALA A 100 4.13 -0.90 17.12
N VAL A 101 5.45 -1.01 16.96
CA VAL A 101 6.41 -1.07 18.08
C VAL A 101 6.34 0.21 18.93
N PHE A 102 6.41 1.38 18.30
CA PHE A 102 6.37 2.65 19.02
C PHE A 102 4.99 2.88 19.66
N ALA A 103 3.93 2.57 18.96
CA ALA A 103 2.55 2.70 19.46
C ALA A 103 2.32 1.82 20.71
N SER A 104 2.65 0.54 20.61
CA SER A 104 2.53 -0.39 21.75
C SER A 104 3.46 -0.01 22.90
N GLY A 105 4.68 0.46 22.60
CA GLY A 105 5.63 0.92 23.62
C GLY A 105 5.09 2.08 24.43
N ILE A 106 4.53 3.11 23.79
CA ILE A 106 3.90 4.24 24.47
C ILE A 106 2.65 3.81 25.25
N ALA A 107 1.83 2.90 24.69
CA ALA A 107 0.67 2.37 25.41
C ALA A 107 1.05 1.65 26.71
N ILE A 108 2.07 0.80 26.67
CA ILE A 108 2.60 0.09 27.83
C ILE A 108 3.22 1.06 28.84
N TRP A 109 3.97 2.06 28.37
CA TRP A 109 4.62 3.06 29.23
C TRP A 109 3.62 3.95 29.96
N LEU A 110 2.55 4.40 29.29
CA LEU A 110 1.48 5.18 29.91
C LEU A 110 0.69 4.37 30.94
N GLY A 111 0.56 3.07 30.71
CA GLY A 111 -0.16 2.17 31.60
C GLY A 111 -1.68 2.43 31.69
N PRO A 112 -2.40 1.67 32.54
CA PRO A 112 -3.86 1.76 32.64
C PRO A 112 -4.36 3.03 33.34
N GLY A 113 -3.46 3.79 33.99
CA GLY A 113 -3.82 5.02 34.69
C GLY A 113 -3.99 6.25 33.80
N ALA A 114 -3.54 6.19 32.55
CA ALA A 114 -3.71 7.29 31.63
C ALA A 114 -5.14 7.36 31.08
N PRO A 115 -5.78 8.53 31.01
CA PRO A 115 -7.11 8.66 30.43
C PRO A 115 -7.08 8.46 28.92
N SER A 116 -8.14 7.85 28.34
CA SER A 116 -8.19 7.49 26.92
C SER A 116 -8.00 8.68 25.96
N TRP A 117 -8.46 9.88 26.36
CA TRP A 117 -8.29 11.09 25.55
C TRP A 117 -6.82 11.56 25.42
N VAL A 118 -5.91 11.07 26.29
CA VAL A 118 -4.45 11.25 26.21
C VAL A 118 -3.80 10.03 25.54
N ALA A 119 -4.17 8.82 26.01
CA ALA A 119 -3.53 7.57 25.57
C ALA A 119 -3.73 7.32 24.08
N ILE A 120 -4.93 7.47 23.55
CA ILE A 120 -5.23 7.20 22.13
C ILE A 120 -4.45 8.13 21.19
N PRO A 121 -4.49 9.47 21.33
CA PRO A 121 -3.68 10.36 20.49
C PRO A 121 -2.17 10.11 20.65
N ALA A 122 -1.69 9.84 21.86
CA ALA A 122 -0.27 9.57 22.10
C ALA A 122 0.20 8.31 21.36
N VAL A 123 -0.58 7.24 21.39
CA VAL A 123 -0.31 5.98 20.69
C VAL A 123 -0.29 6.19 19.18
N ILE A 124 -1.26 6.92 18.62
CA ILE A 124 -1.34 7.21 17.19
C ILE A 124 -0.13 8.04 16.76
N VAL A 125 0.16 9.12 17.46
CA VAL A 125 1.30 10.01 17.14
C VAL A 125 2.62 9.25 17.26
N ALA A 126 2.80 8.44 18.32
CA ALA A 126 4.00 7.62 18.51
C ALA A 126 4.21 6.66 17.33
N GLY A 127 3.15 6.02 16.83
CA GLY A 127 3.26 5.16 15.67
C GLY A 127 3.66 5.92 14.40
N GLY A 128 3.06 7.07 14.16
CA GLY A 128 3.46 7.93 13.04
C GLY A 128 4.93 8.38 13.13
N VAL A 129 5.38 8.77 14.33
CA VAL A 129 6.78 9.11 14.59
C VAL A 129 7.70 7.90 14.39
N GLY A 130 7.33 6.73 14.90
CA GLY A 130 8.09 5.48 14.73
C GLY A 130 8.30 5.12 13.26
N GLY A 131 7.23 5.19 12.44
CA GLY A 131 7.32 4.97 11.01
C GLY A 131 8.16 6.03 10.29
N ALA A 132 8.05 7.31 10.66
CA ALA A 132 8.87 8.39 10.09
C ALA A 132 10.36 8.24 10.45
N VAL A 133 10.68 7.94 11.70
CA VAL A 133 12.05 7.69 12.17
C VAL A 133 12.64 6.51 11.39
N TRP A 134 11.90 5.42 11.24
CA TRP A 134 12.36 4.26 10.46
C TRP A 134 12.59 4.61 9.00
N ALA A 135 11.69 5.38 8.38
CA ALA A 135 11.85 5.86 7.01
C ALA A 135 13.09 6.75 6.85
N SER A 136 13.48 7.51 7.89
CA SER A 136 14.65 8.38 7.85
C SER A 136 15.96 7.62 7.66
N VAL A 137 16.04 6.37 8.15
CA VAL A 137 17.21 5.49 8.00
C VAL A 137 17.54 5.21 6.53
N ALA A 138 16.53 5.17 5.66
CA ALA A 138 16.73 5.06 4.20
C ALA A 138 16.80 6.44 3.52
N ALA A 139 15.98 7.39 3.97
CA ALA A 139 15.86 8.70 3.35
C ALA A 139 17.14 9.54 3.45
N VAL A 140 17.81 9.51 4.61
CA VAL A 140 19.03 10.30 4.84
C VAL A 140 20.17 9.83 3.93
N PRO A 141 20.56 8.55 3.88
CA PRO A 141 21.57 8.08 2.92
C PRO A 141 21.17 8.32 1.46
N ARG A 142 19.89 8.16 1.12
CA ARG A 142 19.41 8.46 -0.24
C ARG A 142 19.69 9.90 -0.64
N VAL A 143 19.39 10.85 0.25
CA VAL A 143 19.49 12.29 -0.03
C VAL A 143 20.94 12.77 -0.02
N TYR A 144 21.77 12.30 0.92
CA TYR A 144 23.12 12.81 1.15
C TYR A 144 24.23 11.97 0.52
N LEU A 145 24.02 10.66 0.40
CA LEU A 145 25.02 9.72 -0.12
C LEU A 145 24.63 9.14 -1.48
N GLY A 146 23.41 9.39 -1.97
CA GLY A 146 22.94 8.87 -3.27
C GLY A 146 22.70 7.35 -3.28
N THR A 147 22.48 6.72 -2.12
CA THR A 147 22.22 5.28 -2.03
C THR A 147 20.95 4.88 -2.75
N ASN A 148 20.84 3.59 -3.13
CA ASN A 148 19.64 3.04 -3.73
C ASN A 148 18.56 2.83 -2.66
N GLU A 149 17.49 3.64 -2.71
CA GLU A 149 16.39 3.60 -1.74
C GLU A 149 15.59 2.30 -1.80
N ILE A 150 15.49 1.66 -2.97
CA ILE A 150 14.76 0.40 -3.14
C ILE A 150 15.39 -0.69 -2.27
N ILE A 151 16.71 -0.87 -2.41
CA ILE A 151 17.44 -1.89 -1.68
C ILE A 151 17.44 -1.57 -0.17
N THR A 152 17.72 -0.30 0.18
CA THR A 152 17.79 0.11 1.59
C THR A 152 16.46 -0.08 2.30
N THR A 153 15.35 0.36 1.68
CA THR A 153 14.02 0.25 2.29
C THR A 153 13.56 -1.21 2.38
N LEU A 154 13.88 -2.03 1.36
CA LEU A 154 13.55 -3.46 1.38
C LEU A 154 14.31 -4.19 2.49
N MET A 155 15.61 -3.93 2.67
CA MET A 155 16.40 -4.54 3.75
C MET A 155 15.88 -4.12 5.13
N LEU A 156 15.47 -2.85 5.28
CA LEU A 156 14.88 -2.35 6.53
C LEU A 156 13.57 -3.05 6.91
N ASN A 157 12.82 -3.61 5.97
CA ASN A 157 11.63 -4.42 6.30
C ASN A 157 12.03 -5.68 7.09
N PHE A 158 13.06 -6.40 6.63
CA PHE A 158 13.55 -7.61 7.32
C PHE A 158 14.14 -7.27 8.69
N ILE A 159 14.84 -6.14 8.80
CA ILE A 159 15.39 -5.68 10.09
C ILE A 159 14.25 -5.33 11.06
N ALA A 160 13.19 -4.62 10.60
CA ALA A 160 12.04 -4.29 11.43
C ALA A 160 11.31 -5.53 11.93
N LEU A 161 11.09 -6.52 11.05
CA LEU A 161 10.47 -7.80 11.41
C LEU A 161 11.34 -8.57 12.43
N SER A 162 12.64 -8.65 12.19
CA SER A 162 13.58 -9.30 13.11
C SER A 162 13.62 -8.58 14.46
N PHE A 163 13.58 -7.25 14.46
CA PHE A 163 13.56 -6.46 15.67
C PHE A 163 12.26 -6.67 16.48
N MET A 164 11.09 -6.69 15.82
CA MET A 164 9.81 -7.02 16.45
C MET A 164 9.85 -8.44 17.07
N ASN A 165 10.35 -9.42 16.32
CA ASN A 165 10.51 -10.79 16.81
C ASN A 165 11.46 -10.85 18.02
N PHE A 166 12.57 -10.11 18.01
CA PHE A 166 13.48 -10.03 19.15
C PHE A 166 12.78 -9.46 20.39
N LEU A 167 11.95 -8.43 20.26
CA LEU A 167 11.20 -7.85 21.38
C LEU A 167 10.22 -8.83 22.03
N ILE A 168 9.67 -9.77 21.29
CA ILE A 168 8.68 -10.73 21.79
C ILE A 168 9.30 -12.07 22.18
N PHE A 169 10.17 -12.63 21.36
CA PHE A 169 10.76 -13.97 21.56
C PHE A 169 12.14 -13.91 22.25
N GLY A 170 12.83 -12.79 22.12
CA GLY A 170 14.09 -12.54 22.84
C GLY A 170 13.85 -12.27 24.32
N SER A 171 14.60 -12.20 25.20
CA SER A 171 14.61 -12.07 26.65
C SER A 171 13.49 -11.19 27.30
N SER A 172 13.78 -10.55 28.42
CA SER A 172 12.88 -9.78 29.32
C SER A 172 12.45 -8.41 28.77
N SER A 173 12.03 -8.34 27.50
CA SER A 173 11.54 -7.10 26.90
C SER A 173 10.21 -6.65 27.53
N PRO A 174 9.98 -5.33 27.74
CA PRO A 174 8.71 -4.80 28.21
C PRO A 174 7.50 -5.11 27.31
N TRP A 175 7.72 -5.41 26.02
CA TRP A 175 6.68 -5.77 25.06
C TRP A 175 6.20 -7.22 25.20
N ARG A 176 7.03 -8.10 25.79
CA ARG A 176 6.67 -9.51 26.03
C ARG A 176 5.70 -9.61 27.20
N ASP A 177 4.67 -10.45 27.05
CA ASP A 177 3.78 -10.78 28.17
C ASP A 177 4.47 -11.74 29.14
N PRO A 178 4.72 -11.33 30.40
CA PRO A 178 5.35 -12.19 31.39
C PRO A 178 4.44 -13.31 31.88
N ALA A 179 3.12 -13.20 31.70
CA ALA A 179 2.15 -14.19 32.14
C ALA A 179 2.11 -15.44 31.23
N VAL A 180 2.61 -15.32 29.98
CA VAL A 180 2.60 -16.41 28.99
C VAL A 180 3.99 -17.02 28.89
N SER A 181 4.15 -18.23 29.49
CA SER A 181 5.43 -18.96 29.51
C SER A 181 5.60 -19.93 28.35
N THR A 182 4.53 -20.58 27.90
CA THR A 182 4.57 -21.69 26.92
C THR A 182 4.84 -21.19 25.50
N PHE A 183 4.21 -20.12 25.08
CA PHE A 183 4.44 -19.50 23.79
C PHE A 183 4.46 -17.99 23.94
N PRO A 184 5.62 -17.35 23.78
CA PRO A 184 5.74 -15.91 23.96
C PRO A 184 4.77 -15.14 23.06
N SER A 185 4.04 -14.21 23.64
CA SER A 185 3.14 -13.28 22.97
C SER A 185 3.40 -11.84 23.42
N GLY A 186 2.88 -10.89 22.64
CA GLY A 186 2.95 -9.49 23.01
C GLY A 186 2.09 -9.17 24.22
N ARG A 187 2.61 -8.31 25.10
CA ARG A 187 1.88 -7.80 26.25
C ARG A 187 0.66 -7.01 25.76
N PRO A 188 -0.58 -7.31 26.24
CA PRO A 188 -1.76 -6.54 25.90
C PRO A 188 -1.61 -5.07 26.27
N ILE A 189 -1.99 -4.18 25.37
CA ILE A 189 -2.04 -2.75 25.69
C ILE A 189 -3.22 -2.46 26.64
N PRO A 190 -3.12 -1.44 27.48
CA PRO A 190 -4.22 -1.04 28.36
C PRO A 190 -5.50 -0.70 27.58
N ASP A 191 -6.66 -1.01 28.13
CA ASP A 191 -7.96 -0.72 27.48
C ASP A 191 -8.15 0.79 27.23
N THR A 192 -7.55 1.65 28.04
CA THR A 192 -7.53 3.10 27.84
C THR A 192 -6.81 3.54 26.55
N ALA A 193 -5.93 2.71 26.00
CA ALA A 193 -5.19 2.95 24.76
C ALA A 193 -5.83 2.29 23.54
N LYS A 194 -6.89 1.48 23.72
CA LYS A 194 -7.62 0.83 22.64
C LYS A 194 -8.59 1.79 21.98
N LEU A 195 -8.74 1.65 20.67
CA LEU A 195 -9.73 2.41 19.89
C LEU A 195 -11.15 1.90 20.22
N PRO A 196 -12.13 2.80 20.45
CA PRO A 196 -13.50 2.38 20.69
C PRO A 196 -14.11 1.74 19.44
N GLU A 197 -14.76 0.60 19.63
CA GLU A 197 -15.54 -0.08 18.60
C GLU A 197 -16.93 0.58 18.50
N PHE A 198 -17.45 0.73 17.26
CA PHE A 198 -18.76 1.32 17.02
C PHE A 198 -19.68 0.46 16.17
N PHE A 199 -19.14 -0.48 15.39
CA PHE A 199 -19.92 -1.39 14.56
C PHE A 199 -19.30 -2.79 14.59
N LYS A 200 -19.90 -3.71 15.34
CA LYS A 200 -19.33 -5.03 15.62
C LYS A 200 -17.94 -4.90 16.23
N ARG A 201 -16.90 -5.34 15.50
CA ARG A 201 -15.49 -5.23 15.89
C ARG A 201 -14.77 -4.06 15.22
N LEU A 202 -15.49 -3.28 14.37
CA LEU A 202 -14.90 -2.15 13.68
C LEU A 202 -14.75 -0.98 14.64
N ASP A 203 -13.53 -0.49 14.74
CA ASP A 203 -13.17 0.66 15.55
C ASP A 203 -13.13 1.98 14.78
N ILE A 204 -12.99 3.09 15.48
CA ILE A 204 -12.94 4.43 14.86
C ILE A 204 -11.70 4.66 13.99
N GLY A 205 -10.73 3.76 13.97
CA GLY A 205 -9.51 3.85 13.17
C GLY A 205 -9.77 4.02 11.68
N ILE A 206 -10.88 3.46 11.16
CA ILE A 206 -11.27 3.64 9.77
C ILE A 206 -11.51 5.13 9.42
N PHE A 207 -12.15 5.88 10.30
CA PHE A 207 -12.40 7.31 10.08
C PHE A 207 -11.10 8.12 10.15
N ILE A 208 -10.18 7.73 11.07
CA ILE A 208 -8.86 8.34 11.17
C ILE A 208 -8.06 8.06 9.90
N ALA A 209 -8.08 6.82 9.39
CA ALA A 209 -7.40 6.45 8.16
C ALA A 209 -7.94 7.24 6.94
N ILE A 210 -9.26 7.36 6.81
CA ILE A 210 -9.90 8.17 5.76
C ILE A 210 -9.54 9.65 5.91
N ALA A 211 -9.59 10.20 7.12
CA ALA A 211 -9.24 11.60 7.38
C ALA A 211 -7.78 11.90 7.01
N LEU A 212 -6.84 11.00 7.34
CA LEU A 212 -5.43 11.12 6.96
C LEU A 212 -5.24 10.99 5.44
N ALA A 213 -5.98 10.11 4.76
CA ALA A 213 -5.95 10.00 3.30
C ALA A 213 -6.47 11.28 2.62
N VAL A 214 -7.55 11.87 3.13
CA VAL A 214 -8.09 13.15 2.66
C VAL A 214 -7.11 14.29 2.93
N ALA A 215 -6.49 14.33 4.11
CA ALA A 215 -5.47 15.31 4.46
C ALA A 215 -4.25 15.21 3.52
N ALA A 216 -3.77 14.01 3.22
CA ALA A 216 -2.69 13.77 2.28
C ALA A 216 -3.07 14.22 0.85
N TRP A 217 -4.30 13.92 0.42
CA TRP A 217 -4.82 14.39 -0.87
C TRP A 217 -4.87 15.91 -0.95
N TRP A 218 -5.38 16.57 0.10
CA TRP A 218 -5.43 18.01 0.19
C TRP A 218 -4.01 18.62 0.19
N LEU A 219 -3.11 18.06 0.98
CA LEU A 219 -1.71 18.51 1.08
C LEU A 219 -1.01 18.46 -0.29
N ILE A 220 -1.12 17.33 -0.99
CA ILE A 220 -0.46 17.15 -2.30
C ILE A 220 -1.20 17.89 -3.41
N GLY A 221 -2.54 17.91 -3.37
CA GLY A 221 -3.38 18.43 -4.46
C GLY A 221 -3.58 19.95 -4.43
N LYS A 222 -3.68 20.54 -3.24
CA LYS A 222 -4.21 21.90 -3.05
C LYS A 222 -3.21 22.88 -2.45
N THR A 223 -2.00 22.44 -2.02
CA THR A 223 -1.03 23.33 -1.39
C THR A 223 0.13 23.69 -2.32
N ARG A 224 0.79 24.84 -2.04
CA ARG A 224 2.05 25.25 -2.72
C ARG A 224 3.17 24.23 -2.49
N TRP A 225 3.20 23.59 -1.32
CA TRP A 225 4.16 22.54 -1.01
C TRP A 225 3.92 21.31 -1.88
N GLY A 226 2.68 20.86 -2.01
CA GLY A 226 2.29 19.74 -2.88
C GLY A 226 2.53 20.02 -4.36
N PHE A 227 2.35 21.28 -4.81
CA PHE A 227 2.74 21.66 -6.15
C PHE A 227 4.24 21.44 -6.39
N ALA A 228 5.10 21.92 -5.46
CA ALA A 228 6.54 21.72 -5.56
C ALA A 228 6.93 20.21 -5.55
N VAL A 229 6.21 19.38 -4.77
CA VAL A 229 6.38 17.92 -4.77
C VAL A 229 6.10 17.32 -6.15
N ARG A 230 5.01 17.71 -6.80
CA ARG A 230 4.66 17.23 -8.15
C ARG A 230 5.70 17.66 -9.19
N VAL A 231 6.14 18.92 -9.16
CA VAL A 231 7.19 19.41 -10.07
C VAL A 231 8.48 18.61 -9.91
N VAL A 232 8.87 18.26 -8.67
CA VAL A 232 10.05 17.40 -8.43
C VAL A 232 9.83 16.00 -9.01
N GLY A 233 8.61 15.45 -8.89
CA GLY A 233 8.25 14.16 -9.46
C GLY A 233 8.28 14.14 -10.98
N ASP A 234 7.80 15.22 -11.63
CA ASP A 234 7.80 15.33 -13.09
C ASP A 234 9.22 15.53 -13.65
N SER A 235 10.02 16.41 -13.03
CA SER A 235 11.42 16.64 -13.42
C SER A 235 12.21 17.29 -12.27
N ALA A 236 13.10 16.51 -11.67
CA ALA A 236 14.01 17.01 -10.64
C ALA A 236 14.98 18.10 -11.19
N ALA A 237 15.33 18.06 -12.47
CA ALA A 237 16.18 19.05 -13.12
C ALA A 237 15.44 20.40 -13.23
N THR A 238 14.21 20.39 -13.74
CA THR A 238 13.36 21.58 -13.85
C THR A 238 13.06 22.18 -12.48
N ALA A 239 12.80 21.33 -11.47
CA ALA A 239 12.58 21.78 -10.10
C ALA A 239 13.80 22.53 -9.51
N ARG A 240 15.03 22.02 -9.76
CA ARG A 240 16.26 22.71 -9.34
C ARG A 240 16.43 24.05 -10.03
N TYR A 241 16.17 24.11 -11.34
CA TYR A 241 16.23 25.34 -12.10
C TYR A 241 15.25 26.41 -11.56
N ALA A 242 14.04 25.96 -11.13
CA ALA A 242 13.05 26.81 -10.48
C ALA A 242 13.36 27.14 -9.00
N GLY A 243 14.56 26.82 -8.48
CA GLY A 243 14.96 27.12 -7.10
C GLY A 243 14.37 26.20 -6.04
N ILE A 244 13.72 25.09 -6.41
CA ILE A 244 13.14 24.14 -5.45
C ILE A 244 14.25 23.25 -4.87
N ARG A 245 14.34 23.17 -3.54
CA ARG A 245 15.29 22.30 -2.83
C ARG A 245 14.83 20.85 -2.92
N VAL A 246 15.21 20.13 -3.99
CA VAL A 246 14.81 18.76 -4.30
C VAL A 246 15.12 17.81 -3.14
N SER A 247 16.34 17.85 -2.59
CA SER A 247 16.76 16.97 -1.47
C SER A 247 15.84 17.10 -0.26
N LYS A 248 15.48 18.35 0.12
CA LYS A 248 14.55 18.60 1.23
C LYS A 248 13.16 18.05 0.95
N LYS A 249 12.69 18.16 -0.31
CA LYS A 249 11.37 17.61 -0.70
C LYS A 249 11.35 16.08 -0.64
N ILE A 250 12.40 15.43 -1.14
CA ILE A 250 12.54 13.96 -1.05
C ILE A 250 12.52 13.53 0.42
N LEU A 251 13.34 14.13 1.27
CA LEU A 251 13.40 13.79 2.69
C LEU A 251 12.02 13.91 3.36
N VAL A 252 11.35 15.05 3.20
CA VAL A 252 10.04 15.28 3.84
C VAL A 252 8.97 14.31 3.32
N VAL A 253 8.95 14.00 2.02
CA VAL A 253 7.99 13.04 1.46
C VAL A 253 8.28 11.63 1.97
N PHE A 254 9.54 11.23 2.11
CA PHE A 254 9.91 9.97 2.73
C PHE A 254 9.40 9.86 4.18
N LEU A 255 9.62 10.92 4.98
CA LEU A 255 9.15 10.96 6.37
C LEU A 255 7.62 10.93 6.46
N LEU A 256 6.91 11.66 5.59
CA LEU A 256 5.45 11.62 5.55
C LEU A 256 4.91 10.27 5.08
N SER A 257 5.57 9.63 4.11
CA SER A 257 5.26 8.26 3.70
C SER A 257 5.44 7.28 4.85
N GLY A 258 6.59 7.38 5.56
CA GLY A 258 6.86 6.55 6.74
C GLY A 258 5.87 6.79 7.88
N ALA A 259 5.51 8.06 8.13
CA ALA A 259 4.50 8.41 9.12
C ALA A 259 3.13 7.79 8.79
N ALA A 260 2.71 7.82 7.52
CA ALA A 260 1.45 7.23 7.09
C ALA A 260 1.43 5.71 7.32
N ALA A 261 2.51 5.01 6.96
CA ALA A 261 2.65 3.58 7.26
C ALA A 261 2.73 3.30 8.77
N GLY A 262 3.41 4.16 9.52
CA GLY A 262 3.47 4.06 11.00
C GLY A 262 2.13 4.30 11.67
N PHE A 263 1.31 5.22 11.18
CA PHE A 263 -0.08 5.39 11.63
C PHE A 263 -0.90 4.13 11.36
N ALA A 264 -0.70 3.44 10.22
CA ALA A 264 -1.35 2.16 9.96
C ALA A 264 -1.02 1.12 11.04
N GLY A 265 0.26 1.00 11.42
CA GLY A 265 0.73 0.12 12.49
C GLY A 265 0.10 0.47 13.85
N ALA A 266 0.05 1.76 14.18
CA ALA A 266 -0.57 2.24 15.41
C ALA A 266 -2.06 1.92 15.51
N LEU A 267 -2.82 2.23 14.44
CA LEU A 267 -4.26 1.94 14.39
C LEU A 267 -4.54 0.44 14.44
N TYR A 268 -3.66 -0.37 13.84
CA TYR A 268 -3.83 -1.82 13.83
C TYR A 268 -3.57 -2.45 15.21
N VAL A 269 -2.56 -1.95 15.94
CA VAL A 269 -2.31 -2.38 17.33
C VAL A 269 -3.36 -1.82 18.29
N ALA A 270 -3.73 -0.55 18.19
CA ALA A 270 -4.70 0.07 19.09
C ALA A 270 -6.15 -0.40 18.82
N GLY A 271 -6.44 -0.92 17.64
CA GLY A 271 -7.73 -1.47 17.23
C GLY A 271 -7.77 -3.00 17.35
N PRO A 272 -7.72 -3.73 16.23
CA PRO A 272 -8.08 -5.15 16.19
C PRO A 272 -7.11 -6.10 16.91
N VAL A 273 -5.82 -5.75 17.05
CA VAL A 273 -4.79 -6.66 17.60
C VAL A 273 -4.65 -6.54 19.12
N GLY A 274 -4.58 -5.34 19.62
CA GLY A 274 -4.48 -5.08 21.07
C GLY A 274 -3.14 -5.40 21.72
N ALA A 275 -2.11 -5.77 20.94
CA ALA A 275 -0.77 -6.10 21.43
C ALA A 275 0.27 -6.01 20.30
N LEU A 276 1.56 -5.99 20.63
CA LEU A 276 2.62 -6.21 19.64
C LEU A 276 2.78 -7.72 19.41
N ASP A 277 2.00 -8.28 18.50
CA ASP A 277 2.03 -9.72 18.19
C ASP A 277 2.55 -9.98 16.77
N PRO A 278 3.73 -10.60 16.63
CA PRO A 278 4.33 -10.88 15.30
C PRO A 278 3.41 -11.66 14.36
N ARG A 279 2.61 -12.61 14.87
CA ARG A 279 1.71 -13.42 14.03
C ARG A 279 0.59 -12.59 13.41
N SER A 280 0.14 -11.57 14.12
CA SER A 280 -0.96 -10.68 13.68
C SER A 280 -0.45 -9.49 12.88
N LEU A 281 0.85 -9.16 12.96
CA LEU A 281 1.45 -7.99 12.32
C LEU A 281 2.28 -8.33 11.07
N ASP A 282 2.78 -9.57 10.93
CA ASP A 282 3.54 -10.03 9.75
C ASP A 282 2.57 -10.55 8.66
N LEU A 283 1.75 -9.66 8.14
CA LEU A 283 0.75 -9.96 7.12
C LEU A 283 1.07 -9.36 5.74
N GLY A 284 2.21 -8.68 5.58
CA GLY A 284 2.57 -8.03 4.32
C GLY A 284 1.68 -6.85 3.95
N LEU A 285 1.07 -6.18 4.95
CA LEU A 285 0.14 -5.06 4.72
C LEU A 285 0.81 -3.86 4.06
N GLY A 286 2.10 -3.62 4.32
CA GLY A 286 2.89 -2.60 3.64
C GLY A 286 3.13 -2.93 2.17
N PHE A 287 3.38 -4.19 1.84
CA PHE A 287 3.52 -4.65 0.45
C PHE A 287 2.18 -4.57 -0.29
N THR A 288 1.09 -5.00 0.35
CA THR A 288 -0.27 -4.88 -0.20
C THR A 288 -0.63 -3.40 -0.43
N GLY A 289 -0.15 -2.47 0.40
CA GLY A 289 -0.29 -1.03 0.19
C GLY A 289 0.31 -0.55 -1.14
N ILE A 290 1.39 -1.17 -1.63
CA ILE A 290 1.94 -0.88 -2.96
C ILE A 290 0.95 -1.28 -4.06
N ILE A 291 0.29 -2.45 -3.91
CA ILE A 291 -0.75 -2.90 -4.84
C ILE A 291 -1.90 -1.91 -4.87
N VAL A 292 -2.34 -1.48 -3.69
CA VAL A 292 -3.41 -0.48 -3.53
C VAL A 292 -3.04 0.83 -4.23
N ALA A 293 -1.82 1.33 -4.02
CA ALA A 293 -1.35 2.57 -4.65
C ALA A 293 -1.26 2.44 -6.18
N ALA A 294 -0.79 1.31 -6.69
CA ALA A 294 -0.68 1.05 -8.12
C ALA A 294 -2.07 0.99 -8.79
N LEU A 295 -3.02 0.23 -8.23
CA LEU A 295 -4.39 0.16 -8.73
C LEU A 295 -5.12 1.51 -8.64
N ALA A 296 -4.84 2.32 -7.61
CA ALA A 296 -5.37 3.65 -7.47
C ALA A 296 -4.75 4.66 -8.46
N GLY A 297 -3.80 4.26 -9.32
CA GLY A 297 -3.06 5.15 -10.21
C GLY A 297 -2.37 6.29 -9.45
N LEU A 298 -1.88 6.01 -8.25
CA LEU A 298 -1.30 6.95 -7.28
C LEU A 298 -2.25 8.09 -6.86
N HIS A 299 -3.56 7.94 -7.09
CA HIS A 299 -4.54 8.95 -6.68
C HIS A 299 -4.98 8.70 -5.23
N LEU A 300 -4.62 9.59 -4.31
CA LEU A 300 -4.74 9.41 -2.87
C LEU A 300 -6.17 9.11 -2.37
N LEU A 301 -7.22 9.66 -3.01
CA LEU A 301 -8.60 9.32 -2.66
C LEU A 301 -9.05 7.99 -3.27
N ALA A 302 -8.54 7.60 -4.43
CA ALA A 302 -8.85 6.31 -5.03
C ALA A 302 -8.24 5.14 -4.25
N VAL A 303 -7.24 5.41 -3.40
CA VAL A 303 -6.69 4.43 -2.46
C VAL A 303 -7.78 3.86 -1.55
N ILE A 304 -8.77 4.66 -1.12
CA ILE A 304 -9.81 4.24 -0.18
C ILE A 304 -10.64 3.07 -0.73
N PRO A 305 -11.35 3.18 -1.88
CA PRO A 305 -12.15 2.07 -2.40
C PRO A 305 -11.28 0.87 -2.81
N ILE A 306 -10.05 1.08 -3.30
CA ILE A 306 -9.14 -0.01 -3.62
C ILE A 306 -8.67 -0.75 -2.36
N ALA A 307 -8.40 -0.04 -1.27
CA ALA A 307 -8.06 -0.64 0.01
C ALA A 307 -9.22 -1.49 0.57
N ILE A 308 -10.47 -1.04 0.39
CA ILE A 308 -11.66 -1.83 0.76
C ILE A 308 -11.74 -3.11 -0.07
N LEU A 309 -11.48 -3.04 -1.37
CA LEU A 309 -11.43 -4.21 -2.25
C LEU A 309 -10.33 -5.21 -1.80
N MET A 310 -9.13 -4.72 -1.49
CA MET A 310 -8.04 -5.57 -0.99
C MET A 310 -8.32 -6.11 0.40
N GLY A 311 -8.99 -5.32 1.27
CA GLY A 311 -9.47 -5.77 2.58
C GLY A 311 -10.51 -6.89 2.47
N ALA A 312 -11.41 -6.82 1.48
CA ALA A 312 -12.36 -7.88 1.18
C ALA A 312 -11.65 -9.18 0.77
N LEU A 313 -10.62 -9.09 -0.08
CA LEU A 313 -9.78 -10.23 -0.45
C LEU A 313 -9.08 -10.83 0.77
N ASN A 314 -8.47 -10.02 1.63
CA ASN A 314 -7.81 -10.50 2.85
C ASN A 314 -8.79 -11.22 3.80
N ASN A 315 -9.99 -10.67 3.98
CA ASN A 315 -11.03 -11.26 4.82
C ASN A 315 -11.57 -12.59 4.27
N ALA A 316 -11.45 -12.83 2.97
CA ALA A 316 -11.87 -14.08 2.34
C ALA A 316 -10.94 -15.28 2.67
N GLY A 317 -9.68 -15.05 3.05
CA GLY A 317 -8.70 -16.11 3.27
C GLY A 317 -9.15 -17.21 4.23
N PRO A 318 -9.57 -16.90 5.47
CA PRO A 318 -10.10 -17.87 6.41
C PRO A 318 -11.36 -18.61 5.90
N ALA A 319 -12.23 -17.91 5.18
CA ALA A 319 -13.44 -18.54 4.60
C ALA A 319 -13.08 -19.56 3.50
N LEU A 320 -12.05 -19.32 2.71
CA LEU A 320 -11.57 -20.29 1.73
C LEU A 320 -10.99 -21.54 2.38
N GLN A 321 -10.27 -21.38 3.49
CA GLN A 321 -9.74 -22.53 4.25
C GLN A 321 -10.84 -23.45 4.75
N SER A 322 -12.01 -22.91 5.13
CA SER A 322 -13.14 -23.72 5.60
C SER A 322 -13.72 -24.65 4.54
N ILE A 323 -13.42 -24.42 3.26
CA ILE A 323 -13.83 -25.27 2.13
C ILE A 323 -12.68 -26.04 1.49
N GLY A 324 -11.52 -26.09 2.16
CA GLY A 324 -10.35 -26.84 1.68
C GLY A 324 -9.45 -26.06 0.72
N VAL A 325 -9.79 -24.81 0.33
CA VAL A 325 -8.95 -23.98 -0.53
C VAL A 325 -7.89 -23.25 0.31
N PRO A 326 -6.58 -23.37 -0.01
CA PRO A 326 -5.52 -22.72 0.74
C PRO A 326 -5.68 -21.21 0.77
N ALA A 327 -5.46 -20.56 1.92
CA ALA A 327 -5.47 -19.08 2.02
C ALA A 327 -4.43 -18.41 1.11
N ALA A 328 -3.36 -19.12 0.76
CA ALA A 328 -2.36 -18.67 -0.21
C ALA A 328 -2.98 -18.30 -1.58
N THR A 329 -4.16 -18.80 -1.92
CA THR A 329 -4.93 -18.40 -3.11
C THR A 329 -5.22 -16.91 -3.12
N VAL A 330 -5.52 -16.32 -1.95
CA VAL A 330 -5.72 -14.86 -1.83
C VAL A 330 -4.44 -14.09 -2.15
N THR A 331 -3.30 -14.53 -1.61
CA THR A 331 -1.99 -13.92 -1.90
C THR A 331 -1.61 -14.05 -3.37
N MET A 332 -1.91 -15.21 -3.98
CA MET A 332 -1.72 -15.41 -5.42
C MET A 332 -2.60 -14.45 -6.25
N LEU A 333 -3.87 -14.29 -5.90
CA LEU A 333 -4.76 -13.32 -6.56
C LEU A 333 -4.25 -11.88 -6.41
N GLN A 334 -3.78 -11.48 -5.24
CA GLN A 334 -3.18 -10.17 -5.02
C GLN A 334 -1.93 -9.96 -5.90
N GLY A 335 -1.06 -10.97 -5.99
CA GLY A 335 0.11 -10.94 -6.88
C GLY A 335 -0.29 -10.81 -8.35
N ALA A 336 -1.29 -11.56 -8.80
CA ALA A 336 -1.83 -11.46 -10.16
C ALA A 336 -2.41 -10.05 -10.42
N ILE A 337 -3.19 -9.51 -9.48
CA ILE A 337 -3.73 -8.15 -9.56
C ILE A 337 -2.59 -7.12 -9.73
N LEU A 338 -1.51 -7.25 -8.96
CA LEU A 338 -0.35 -6.36 -9.08
C LEU A 338 0.28 -6.44 -10.47
N ILE A 339 0.52 -7.65 -10.98
CA ILE A 339 1.11 -7.86 -12.31
C ILE A 339 0.25 -7.20 -13.40
N PHE A 340 -1.07 -7.45 -13.37
CA PHE A 340 -1.98 -6.86 -14.34
C PHE A 340 -2.16 -5.34 -14.15
N ALA A 341 -2.08 -4.83 -12.92
CA ALA A 341 -2.12 -3.40 -12.66
C ALA A 341 -0.89 -2.68 -13.24
N VAL A 342 0.31 -3.24 -13.04
CA VAL A 342 1.56 -2.70 -13.61
C VAL A 342 1.56 -2.80 -15.13
N ALA A 343 1.11 -3.94 -15.69
CA ALA A 343 0.93 -4.09 -17.14
C ALA A 343 -0.10 -3.09 -17.68
N GLY A 344 -1.19 -2.87 -16.97
CA GLY A 344 -2.22 -1.88 -17.32
C GLY A 344 -1.68 -0.45 -17.33
N GLU A 345 -0.86 -0.08 -16.35
CA GLU A 345 -0.23 1.26 -16.31
C GLU A 345 0.66 1.51 -17.54
N PHE A 346 1.33 0.48 -18.04
CA PHE A 346 2.05 0.57 -19.33
C PHE A 346 1.14 1.01 -20.46
N PHE A 347 -0.07 0.43 -20.59
CA PHE A 347 -1.04 0.80 -21.64
C PHE A 347 -1.67 2.19 -21.42
N ILE A 348 -1.72 2.68 -20.19
CA ILE A 348 -2.12 4.06 -19.91
C ILE A 348 -1.08 5.04 -20.45
N ARG A 349 0.22 4.74 -20.25
CA ARG A 349 1.34 5.63 -20.61
C ARG A 349 1.78 5.53 -22.06
N HIS A 350 1.57 4.39 -22.72
CA HIS A 350 2.06 4.12 -24.06
C HIS A 350 0.93 3.72 -25.02
N ARG A 351 1.12 4.03 -26.29
CA ARG A 351 0.28 3.54 -27.39
C ARG A 351 1.10 2.58 -28.24
N ILE A 352 0.53 1.41 -28.51
CA ILE A 352 1.09 0.46 -29.47
C ILE A 352 0.46 0.78 -30.83
N ARG A 353 1.27 1.18 -31.79
CA ARG A 353 0.86 1.40 -33.17
C ARG A 353 1.44 0.33 -34.08
N LEU A 354 0.59 -0.22 -34.89
CA LEU A 354 1.05 -1.00 -36.06
C LEU A 354 1.56 -0.01 -37.11
N PRO A 355 2.73 -0.21 -37.68
CA PRO A 355 3.22 0.67 -38.74
C PRO A 355 2.20 0.68 -39.88
N ARG A 356 1.73 1.87 -40.23
CA ARG A 356 0.96 2.07 -41.48
C ARG A 356 1.86 1.66 -42.64
N ARG A 357 1.31 0.92 -43.62
CA ARG A 357 1.98 0.78 -44.91
C ARG A 357 2.10 2.19 -45.47
N GLU A 358 3.31 2.70 -45.60
CA GLU A 358 3.53 3.82 -46.51
C GLU A 358 3.09 3.35 -47.89
N PRO A 359 2.22 4.11 -48.58
CA PRO A 359 1.96 3.81 -49.99
C PRO A 359 3.32 3.83 -50.69
N VAL A 360 3.63 2.75 -51.37
CA VAL A 360 4.81 2.69 -52.25
C VAL A 360 4.69 3.88 -53.19
N SER A 361 5.51 4.91 -52.99
CA SER A 361 5.69 5.96 -53.98
C SER A 361 6.20 5.27 -55.22
N VAL A 362 5.33 5.08 -56.19
CA VAL A 362 5.76 4.70 -57.52
C VAL A 362 6.54 5.90 -58.04
N GLU A 363 7.86 5.85 -57.93
CA GLU A 363 8.72 6.75 -58.71
C GLU A 363 8.35 6.54 -60.18
N MET A 364 7.63 7.50 -60.74
CA MET A 364 7.47 7.53 -62.21
C MET A 364 8.85 7.76 -62.83
N PRO A 365 9.24 7.00 -63.81
CA PRO A 365 10.50 7.20 -64.51
C PRO A 365 10.53 8.63 -65.06
N ASP A 366 11.60 9.36 -64.78
CA ASP A 366 11.88 10.67 -65.36
C ASP A 366 11.83 10.55 -66.90
N GLY A 367 10.87 11.21 -67.56
CA GLY A 367 10.86 11.33 -68.99
C GLY A 367 9.53 11.18 -69.75
N VAL A 368 8.36 11.26 -69.08
CA VAL A 368 7.08 11.37 -69.81
C VAL A 368 6.49 12.75 -69.60
N GLU A 369 6.77 13.67 -70.57
CA GLU A 369 6.03 14.92 -70.68
C GLU A 369 4.55 14.63 -70.98
N PRO A 370 3.60 15.30 -70.35
CA PRO A 370 2.20 15.18 -70.71
C PRO A 370 1.96 15.90 -72.05
N ALA A 371 1.34 15.19 -73.01
CA ALA A 371 0.86 15.72 -74.27
C ALA A 371 -0.38 16.62 -74.04
#